data_5c70a4835adf9a1283aef892839b5158
#
_entry.id   5c70a4835adf9a1283aef892839b5158
#
_cell.length_a   1.000
_cell.length_b   1.000
_cell.length_c   1.000
_cell.angle_alpha   90.00
_cell.angle_beta   90.00
_cell.angle_gamma   90.00
#
_symmetry.space_group_name_H-M   'P 1'
#
loop_
_entity.id
_entity.type
_entity.pdbx_description
1 polymer ?
#
loop_
_entity_poly.entity_id
_entity_poly.type
_entity_poly.pdbx_seq_one_letter_code
_entity_poly.pdbx_strand_id
1 'polypeptide(L)'
;FGTNDRTQAVFSFSREDAENKFLPMYNEWGVLQDNPFEVLDIQGLGQLIEMTVSRGRAERPELKIGICGEQGGHPASIRFCHHAGLNYVSCSAPRVPIARLAAASAKLLEEEFTV
;
A
#
# COMPACT_ATOMS: atom_id res chain seq x y z
N PHE A 1 8.95 -3.66 -2.00
CA PHE A 1 8.77 -2.31 -2.56
C PHE A 1 9.01 -1.25 -1.50
N GLY A 2 9.82 -0.24 -1.82
CA GLY A 2 9.90 1.01 -1.09
C GLY A 2 8.72 1.91 -1.49
N THR A 3 7.59 1.80 -0.80
CA THR A 3 6.35 2.47 -1.24
C THR A 3 6.38 3.98 -1.14
N ASN A 4 7.18 4.55 -0.22
CA ASN A 4 7.36 6.00 -0.16
C ASN A 4 8.06 6.52 -1.43
N ASP A 5 9.14 5.88 -1.86
CA ASP A 5 9.86 6.25 -3.08
C ASP A 5 9.00 6.06 -4.33
N ARG A 6 8.24 4.99 -4.39
CA ARG A 6 7.31 4.72 -5.49
C ARG A 6 6.20 5.76 -5.56
N THR A 7 5.65 6.17 -4.43
CA THR A 7 4.65 7.23 -4.35
C THR A 7 5.21 8.56 -4.87
N GLN A 8 6.41 8.93 -4.47
CA GLN A 8 7.10 10.11 -4.99
C GLN A 8 7.26 10.06 -6.51
N ALA A 9 7.67 8.91 -7.05
CA ALA A 9 7.86 8.74 -8.47
C ALA A 9 6.54 8.81 -9.26
N VAL A 10 5.49 8.16 -8.80
CA VAL A 10 4.17 8.12 -9.47
C VAL A 10 3.50 9.48 -9.47
N PHE A 11 3.53 10.20 -8.35
CA PHE A 11 2.97 11.55 -8.26
C PHE A 11 3.91 12.64 -8.75
N SER A 12 5.18 12.32 -8.99
CA SER A 12 6.22 13.29 -9.42
C SER A 12 6.42 14.45 -8.45
N PHE A 13 6.38 14.18 -7.15
CA PHE A 13 6.70 15.17 -6.13
C PHE A 13 7.50 14.56 -4.97
N SER A 14 8.23 15.41 -4.23
CA SER A 14 8.89 14.95 -3.01
C SER A 14 7.92 14.91 -1.85
N ARG A 15 8.08 13.91 -0.97
CA ARG A 15 7.27 13.77 0.24
C ARG A 15 7.33 15.01 1.12
N GLU A 16 8.54 15.50 1.39
CA GLU A 16 8.75 16.64 2.27
C GLU A 16 8.06 17.90 1.75
N ASP A 17 8.22 18.22 0.46
CA ASP A 17 7.57 19.36 -0.15
C ASP A 17 6.05 19.22 -0.17
N ALA A 18 5.56 18.08 -0.55
CA ALA A 18 4.14 17.84 -0.69
C ALA A 18 3.41 17.89 0.67
N GLU A 19 3.91 17.19 1.68
CA GLU A 19 3.30 17.18 3.02
C GLU A 19 3.35 18.54 3.72
N ASN A 20 4.41 19.33 3.47
CA ASN A 20 4.57 20.64 4.08
C ASN A 20 3.84 21.77 3.35
N LYS A 21 3.64 21.65 2.03
CA LYS A 21 3.17 22.78 1.21
C LYS A 21 1.72 22.65 0.74
N PHE A 22 1.29 21.49 0.25
CA PHE A 22 -0.01 21.39 -0.41
C PHE A 22 -0.87 20.18 -0.06
N LEU A 23 -0.33 19.05 0.35
CA LEU A 23 -1.15 17.86 0.64
C LEU A 23 -2.22 18.09 1.73
N PRO A 24 -1.93 18.80 2.84
CA PRO A 24 -2.95 19.09 3.84
C PRO A 24 -4.14 19.86 3.25
N MET A 25 -3.88 20.84 2.38
CA MET A 25 -4.95 21.59 1.69
C MET A 25 -5.73 20.71 0.72
N TYR A 26 -5.05 19.83 0.00
CA TYR A 26 -5.70 18.91 -0.92
C TYR A 26 -6.65 17.94 -0.20
N ASN A 27 -6.28 17.49 0.98
CA ASN A 27 -7.15 16.66 1.81
C ASN A 27 -8.33 17.46 2.36
N GLU A 28 -8.08 18.69 2.83
CA GLU A 28 -9.12 19.58 3.35
C GLU A 28 -10.14 19.95 2.26
N TRP A 29 -9.68 20.20 1.04
CA TRP A 29 -10.55 20.53 -0.10
C TRP A 29 -11.17 19.33 -0.80
N GLY A 30 -10.84 18.12 -0.38
CA GLY A 30 -11.35 16.89 -1.00
C GLY A 30 -10.78 16.58 -2.39
N VAL A 31 -9.65 17.21 -2.75
CA VAL A 31 -8.92 16.89 -3.98
C VAL A 31 -8.31 15.51 -3.90
N LEU A 32 -7.73 15.18 -2.74
CA LEU A 32 -7.30 13.83 -2.38
C LEU A 32 -8.07 13.38 -1.13
N GLN A 33 -8.54 12.17 -1.12
CA GLN A 33 -9.25 11.59 0.02
C GLN A 33 -8.29 11.33 1.19
N ASP A 34 -7.11 10.81 0.89
CA ASP A 34 -6.10 10.43 1.87
C ASP A 34 -4.72 10.98 1.49
N ASN A 35 -3.81 11.03 2.47
CA ASN A 35 -2.40 11.28 2.19
C ASN A 35 -1.78 10.02 1.56
N PRO A 36 -1.27 10.09 0.31
CA PRO A 36 -0.75 8.92 -0.40
C PRO A 36 0.52 8.32 0.22
N PHE A 37 1.14 9.02 1.17
CA PHE A 37 2.26 8.49 1.96
C PHE A 37 1.81 7.67 3.18
N GLU A 38 0.57 7.80 3.59
CA GLU A 38 -0.01 7.06 4.70
C GLU A 38 -0.93 5.93 4.22
N VAL A 39 -1.72 6.20 3.19
CA VAL A 39 -2.63 5.25 2.56
C VAL A 39 -2.19 5.03 1.12
N LEU A 40 -1.95 3.78 0.75
CA LEU A 40 -1.49 3.43 -0.58
C LEU A 40 -2.49 3.90 -1.66
N ASP A 41 -1.98 4.59 -2.67
CA ASP A 41 -2.77 4.93 -3.86
C ASP A 41 -2.98 3.68 -4.73
N ILE A 42 -4.11 3.03 -4.53
CA ILE A 42 -4.44 1.77 -5.19
C ILE A 42 -4.64 1.97 -6.70
N GLN A 43 -5.25 3.08 -7.09
CA GLN A 43 -5.57 3.34 -8.51
C GLN A 43 -4.33 3.67 -9.34
N GLY A 44 -3.34 4.31 -8.77
CA GLY A 44 -2.09 4.63 -9.44
C GLY A 44 -1.00 3.61 -9.13
N LEU A 45 -0.38 3.74 -7.96
CA LEU A 45 0.72 2.87 -7.55
C LEU A 45 0.30 1.40 -7.43
N GLY A 46 -0.93 1.13 -7.02
CA GLY A 46 -1.45 -0.23 -6.91
C GLY A 46 -1.35 -1.01 -8.22
N GLN A 47 -1.67 -0.40 -9.34
CA GLN A 47 -1.55 -1.04 -10.65
C GLN A 47 -0.10 -1.46 -10.98
N LEU A 48 0.88 -0.64 -10.60
CA LEU A 48 2.29 -0.97 -10.80
C LEU A 48 2.74 -2.12 -9.89
N ILE A 49 2.20 -2.18 -8.68
CA ILE A 49 2.46 -3.29 -7.75
C ILE A 49 1.90 -4.59 -8.34
N GLU A 50 0.65 -4.60 -8.78
CA GLU A 50 0.01 -5.78 -9.39
C GLU A 50 0.75 -6.26 -10.64
N MET A 51 1.13 -5.33 -11.51
CA MET A 51 1.94 -5.64 -12.70
C MET A 51 3.27 -6.28 -12.32
N THR A 52 3.94 -5.73 -11.32
CA THR A 52 5.25 -6.24 -10.88
C THR A 52 5.11 -7.62 -10.23
N VAL A 53 4.08 -7.85 -9.43
CA VAL A 53 3.79 -9.16 -8.83
C VAL A 53 3.54 -10.21 -9.92
N SER A 54 2.67 -9.89 -10.87
CA SER A 54 2.33 -10.79 -11.97
C SER A 54 3.55 -11.15 -12.81
N ARG A 55 4.29 -10.15 -13.27
CA ARG A 55 5.48 -10.37 -14.11
C ARG A 55 6.63 -11.03 -13.36
N GLY A 56 6.87 -10.62 -12.12
CA GLY A 56 7.93 -11.21 -11.29
C GLY A 56 7.71 -12.70 -11.01
N ARG A 57 6.47 -13.07 -10.73
CA ARG A 57 6.12 -14.48 -10.48
C ARG A 57 5.99 -15.32 -11.74
N ALA A 58 5.73 -14.71 -12.88
CA ALA A 58 5.81 -15.41 -14.16
C ALA A 58 7.24 -15.93 -14.43
N GLU A 59 8.24 -15.15 -14.08
CA GLU A 59 9.65 -15.54 -14.20
C GLU A 59 10.15 -16.39 -13.02
N ARG A 60 9.70 -16.07 -11.81
CA ARG A 60 10.10 -16.74 -10.57
C ARG A 60 8.89 -16.96 -9.66
N PRO A 61 8.24 -18.14 -9.77
CA PRO A 61 7.01 -18.42 -9.01
C PRO A 61 7.15 -18.25 -7.49
N GLU A 62 8.31 -18.57 -6.93
CA GLU A 62 8.60 -18.49 -5.49
C GLU A 62 9.11 -17.10 -5.02
N LEU A 63 9.00 -16.09 -5.88
CA LEU A 63 9.48 -14.75 -5.54
C LEU A 63 8.71 -14.18 -4.34
N LYS A 64 9.43 -13.89 -3.25
CA LYS A 64 8.87 -13.18 -2.10
C LYS A 64 8.78 -11.69 -2.40
N ILE A 65 7.59 -11.15 -2.24
CA ILE A 65 7.30 -9.74 -2.52
C ILE A 65 6.60 -9.15 -1.29
N GLY A 66 7.03 -7.97 -0.90
CA GLY A 66 6.43 -7.25 0.21
C GLY A 66 6.60 -5.74 0.04
N ILE A 67 5.98 -5.00 0.94
CA ILE A 67 6.15 -3.55 1.02
C ILE A 67 6.79 -3.14 2.33
N CYS A 68 7.49 -2.03 2.31
CA CYS A 68 7.90 -1.27 3.49
C CYS A 68 7.47 0.18 3.29
N GLY A 69 7.33 0.88 4.37
CA GLY A 69 6.83 2.25 4.41
C GLY A 69 5.62 2.35 5.33
N GLU A 70 5.10 3.55 5.50
CA GLU A 70 3.99 3.79 6.42
C GLU A 70 2.69 3.14 5.98
N GLN A 71 2.49 2.96 4.67
CA GLN A 71 1.33 2.27 4.12
C GLN A 71 1.21 0.83 4.63
N GLY A 72 2.33 0.17 4.96
CA GLY A 72 2.34 -1.18 5.53
C GLY A 72 1.66 -1.31 6.91
N GLY A 73 1.41 -0.21 7.58
CA GLY A 73 0.67 -0.17 8.85
C GLY A 73 -0.80 0.26 8.71
N HIS A 74 -1.28 0.56 7.51
CA HIS A 74 -2.64 1.04 7.27
C HIS A 74 -3.56 -0.10 6.80
N PRO A 75 -4.73 -0.31 7.45
CA PRO A 75 -5.63 -1.43 7.14
C PRO A 75 -6.05 -1.53 5.68
N ALA A 76 -6.42 -0.43 5.04
CA ALA A 76 -6.83 -0.43 3.64
C ALA A 76 -5.68 -0.85 2.70
N SER A 77 -4.47 -0.37 2.97
CA SER A 77 -3.28 -0.73 2.22
C SER A 77 -2.92 -2.21 2.40
N ILE A 78 -3.03 -2.73 3.62
CA ILE A 78 -2.79 -4.15 3.92
C ILE A 78 -3.80 -5.04 3.20
N ARG A 79 -5.07 -4.65 3.16
CA ARG A 79 -6.11 -5.37 2.43
C ARG A 79 -5.78 -5.45 0.94
N PHE A 80 -5.36 -4.35 0.33
CA PHE A 80 -4.89 -4.34 -1.05
C PHE A 80 -3.68 -5.25 -1.25
N CYS A 81 -2.68 -5.19 -0.37
CA CYS A 81 -1.49 -6.05 -0.44
C CYS A 81 -1.86 -7.54 -0.41
N HIS A 82 -2.84 -7.90 0.42
CA HIS A 82 -3.36 -9.27 0.46
C HIS A 82 -3.96 -9.68 -0.89
N HIS A 83 -4.83 -8.87 -1.49
CA HIS A 83 -5.42 -9.15 -2.80
C HIS A 83 -4.38 -9.20 -3.92
N ALA A 84 -3.41 -8.31 -3.90
CA ALA A 84 -2.32 -8.30 -4.87
C ALA A 84 -1.37 -9.50 -4.73
N GLY A 85 -1.52 -10.30 -3.67
CA GLY A 85 -0.75 -11.51 -3.45
C GLY A 85 0.64 -11.28 -2.86
N LEU A 86 0.85 -10.18 -2.12
CA LEU A 86 2.11 -9.97 -1.42
C LEU A 86 2.28 -10.96 -0.27
N ASN A 87 3.54 -11.27 0.04
CA ASN A 87 3.86 -12.23 1.09
C ASN A 87 3.93 -11.59 2.48
N TYR A 88 4.30 -10.31 2.56
CA TYR A 88 4.46 -9.61 3.83
C TYR A 88 4.34 -8.11 3.67
N VAL A 89 4.09 -7.44 4.78
CA VAL A 89 4.23 -5.99 4.93
C VAL A 89 5.17 -5.69 6.10
N SER A 90 5.91 -4.61 6.00
CA SER A 90 6.69 -4.07 7.11
C SER A 90 6.06 -2.77 7.59
N CYS A 91 6.02 -2.58 8.89
CA CYS A 91 5.52 -1.35 9.49
C CYS A 91 6.30 -1.04 10.78
N SER A 92 6.08 0.14 11.32
CA SER A 92 6.65 0.51 12.62
C SER A 92 6.09 -0.39 13.74
N ALA A 93 6.89 -0.67 14.75
CA ALA A 93 6.53 -1.59 15.84
C ALA A 93 5.18 -1.29 16.51
N PRO A 94 4.80 -0.03 16.81
CA PRO A 94 3.50 0.28 17.39
C PRO A 94 2.30 -0.08 16.49
N ARG A 95 2.50 -0.19 15.18
CA ARG A 95 1.44 -0.53 14.22
C ARG A 95 1.30 -2.04 13.96
N VAL A 96 2.20 -2.87 14.44
CA VAL A 96 2.17 -4.32 14.22
C VAL A 96 0.85 -4.96 14.69
N PRO A 97 0.28 -4.65 15.87
CA PRO A 97 -1.01 -5.22 16.26
C PRO A 97 -2.14 -4.90 15.29
N ILE A 98 -2.21 -3.66 14.82
CA ILE A 98 -3.21 -3.22 13.82
C ILE A 98 -2.97 -3.93 12.49
N ALA A 99 -1.73 -4.03 12.04
CA ALA A 99 -1.37 -4.69 10.79
C ALA A 99 -1.75 -6.19 10.82
N ARG A 100 -1.50 -6.87 11.92
CA ARG A 100 -1.87 -8.28 12.09
C ARG A 100 -3.37 -8.48 12.06
N LEU A 101 -4.14 -7.63 12.73
CA LEU A 101 -5.60 -7.67 12.72
C LEU A 101 -6.14 -7.41 11.31
N ALA A 102 -5.61 -6.41 10.61
CA ALA A 102 -6.01 -6.09 9.24
C ALA A 102 -5.71 -7.25 8.27
N ALA A 103 -4.55 -7.89 8.40
CA ALA A 103 -4.18 -9.04 7.58
C ALA A 103 -5.10 -10.25 7.82
N ALA A 104 -5.39 -10.55 9.09
CA ALA A 104 -6.33 -11.62 9.46
C ALA A 104 -7.74 -11.34 8.93
N SER A 105 -8.21 -10.10 9.06
CA SER A 105 -9.49 -9.64 8.55
C SER A 105 -9.58 -9.77 7.03
N ALA A 106 -8.52 -9.39 6.31
CA ALA A 106 -8.47 -9.53 4.85
C ALA A 106 -8.57 -10.99 4.41
N LYS A 107 -7.90 -11.88 5.13
CA LYS A 107 -7.97 -13.33 4.86
C LYS A 107 -9.37 -13.90 5.06
N LEU A 108 -10.02 -13.54 6.16
CA LEU A 108 -11.38 -14.02 6.45
C LEU A 108 -12.41 -13.49 5.44
N LEU A 109 -12.31 -12.22 5.07
CA LEU A 109 -13.20 -11.63 4.07
C LEU A 109 -13.04 -12.23 2.68
N GLU A 110 -11.85 -12.68 2.33
CA GLU A 110 -11.61 -13.38 1.06
C GLU A 110 -12.38 -14.70 0.99
N GLU A 111 -12.49 -15.41 2.09
CA GLU A 111 -13.25 -16.67 2.17
C GLU A 111 -14.76 -16.43 2.01
N GLU A 112 -15.27 -15.26 2.39
CA GLU A 112 -16.67 -14.89 2.18
C GLU A 112 -16.98 -14.46 0.73
N PHE A 113 -15.99 -13.94 -0.01
CA PHE A 113 -16.14 -13.51 -1.40
C PHE A 113 -15.96 -14.61 -2.44
N THR A 114 -15.53 -15.79 -2.04
CA THR A 114 -15.28 -16.93 -2.95
C THR A 114 -16.50 -17.87 -3.10
N VAL A 115 -17.65 -17.42 -2.71
CA VAL A 115 -18.90 -18.23 -2.85
C VAL A 115 -19.63 -17.85 -4.13
#